data_fffcc01103a985d1eb7ebf6dea6af025
#
_entry.id   fffcc01103a985d1eb7ebf6dea6af025
#
_cell.length_a   1.000
_cell.length_b   1.000
_cell.length_c   1.000
_cell.angle_alpha   90.00
_cell.angle_beta   90.00
_cell.angle_gamma   90.00
#
_symmetry.space_group_name_H-M   'P 1'
#
loop_
_entity.id
_entity.type
_entity.pdbx_description
1 polymer ?
#
loop_
_entity_poly.entity_id
_entity_poly.type
_entity_poly.pdbx_seq_one_letter_code
_entity_poly.pdbx_strand_id
1 'polypeptide(L)'
;AFLLEALKMIGIEHPEEQIQAMMITTGHLTRPFVENVREAYKKIGLPRGRAYLQEHDESFYCHVLNQKPELWSRKVGLFFLKDTEVSFSELAISRKTKPATVTVKRGPKAALSVEPMERDRDFCHLMGEAMGKEIYSSVFLVSEEFDLSWADNSLRQLKKNQRRIFGGTNLFAQGA
;
A
#
# COMPACT_ATOMS: atom_id res chain seq x y z
N ALA A 1 9.25 14.66 18.78
CA ALA A 1 9.80 13.64 19.67
C ALA A 1 9.83 12.27 19.00
N PHE A 2 8.68 11.67 18.60
CA PHE A 2 8.60 10.30 18.06
C PHE A 2 9.55 10.06 16.86
N LEU A 3 9.50 10.89 15.82
CA LEU A 3 10.32 10.69 14.61
C LEU A 3 11.83 10.71 14.92
N LEU A 4 12.29 11.61 15.79
CA LEU A 4 13.69 11.67 16.19
C LEU A 4 14.12 10.42 16.96
N GLU A 5 13.27 9.92 17.87
CA GLU A 5 13.57 8.70 18.61
C GLU A 5 13.59 7.47 17.69
N ALA A 6 12.65 7.38 16.73
CA ALA A 6 12.64 6.32 15.74
C ALA A 6 13.92 6.32 14.88
N LEU A 7 14.42 7.49 14.48
CA LEU A 7 15.67 7.62 13.74
C LEU A 7 16.89 7.17 14.56
N LYS A 8 16.94 7.55 15.84
CA LYS A 8 18.01 7.09 16.74
C LYS A 8 18.03 5.57 16.90
N MET A 9 16.85 4.93 16.99
CA MET A 9 16.76 3.47 17.10
C MET A 9 17.39 2.72 15.91
N ILE A 10 17.48 3.36 14.75
CA ILE A 10 18.14 2.82 13.55
C ILE A 10 19.54 3.40 13.31
N GLY A 11 20.11 4.08 14.32
CA GLY A 11 21.47 4.61 14.28
C GLY A 11 21.63 5.95 13.57
N ILE A 12 20.55 6.70 13.34
CA ILE A 12 20.59 8.04 12.75
C ILE A 12 20.53 9.08 13.86
N GLU A 13 21.69 9.62 14.22
CA GLU A 13 21.83 10.62 15.29
C GLU A 13 21.78 12.05 14.76
N HIS A 14 22.29 12.27 13.55
CA HIS A 14 22.38 13.56 12.84
C HIS A 14 21.58 13.51 11.51
N PRO A 15 20.23 13.58 11.55
CA PRO A 15 19.40 13.43 10.36
C PRO A 15 19.74 14.42 9.23
N GLU A 16 20.09 15.64 9.58
CA GLU A 16 20.47 16.72 8.64
C GLU A 16 21.70 16.39 7.80
N GLU A 17 22.60 15.56 8.32
CA GLU A 17 23.82 15.12 7.64
C GLU A 17 23.67 13.74 7.01
N GLN A 18 23.02 12.83 7.72
CA GLN A 18 22.97 11.39 7.39
C GLN A 18 21.85 11.05 6.40
N ILE A 19 20.76 11.86 6.31
CA ILE A 19 19.63 11.58 5.44
C ILE A 19 19.72 12.39 4.15
N GLN A 20 19.86 11.72 3.02
CA GLN A 20 19.84 12.37 1.70
C GLN A 20 18.42 12.76 1.29
N ALA A 21 17.44 11.89 1.53
CA ALA A 21 16.03 12.11 1.29
C ALA A 21 15.20 11.25 2.24
N MET A 22 14.07 11.78 2.68
CA MET A 22 13.10 11.06 3.53
C MET A 22 11.69 11.23 2.99
N MET A 23 11.00 10.12 2.78
CA MET A 23 9.61 10.06 2.38
C MET A 23 8.76 9.47 3.50
N ILE A 24 7.69 10.15 3.88
CA ILE A 24 6.64 9.58 4.74
C ILE A 24 5.46 9.24 3.86
N THR A 25 4.99 7.99 3.95
CA THR A 25 3.79 7.53 3.24
C THR A 25 2.59 7.54 4.18
N THR A 26 1.41 7.85 3.65
CA THR A 26 0.16 7.95 4.41
C THR A 26 -1.06 7.53 3.59
N GLY A 27 -2.11 7.06 4.27
CA GLY A 27 -3.39 6.76 3.62
C GLY A 27 -4.15 8.01 3.15
N HIS A 28 -3.93 9.16 3.80
CA HIS A 28 -4.63 10.40 3.47
C HIS A 28 -3.78 11.63 3.75
N LEU A 29 -3.65 12.49 2.75
CA LEU A 29 -3.01 13.80 2.85
C LEU A 29 -4.01 14.86 3.33
N THR A 30 -4.29 14.90 4.62
CA THR A 30 -5.07 16.01 5.21
C THR A 30 -4.16 17.20 5.52
N ARG A 31 -4.71 18.42 5.44
CA ARG A 31 -3.93 19.64 5.75
C ARG A 31 -3.28 19.59 7.14
N PRO A 32 -3.98 19.22 8.23
CA PRO A 32 -3.34 19.12 9.56
C PRO A 32 -2.19 18.09 9.58
N PHE A 33 -2.35 16.94 8.90
CA PHE A 33 -1.30 15.93 8.82
C PHE A 33 -0.06 16.47 8.08
N VAL A 34 -0.24 17.15 6.94
CA VAL A 34 0.84 17.77 6.18
C VAL A 34 1.59 18.82 7.02
N GLU A 35 0.86 19.66 7.74
CA GLU A 35 1.45 20.67 8.63
C GLU A 35 2.26 20.02 9.77
N ASN A 36 1.72 18.99 10.41
CA ASN A 36 2.40 18.23 11.47
C ASN A 36 3.68 17.54 10.98
N VAL A 37 3.64 16.94 9.79
CA VAL A 37 4.82 16.28 9.20
C VAL A 37 5.88 17.30 8.83
N ARG A 38 5.49 18.46 8.28
CA ARG A 38 6.43 19.56 7.98
C ARG A 38 7.13 20.07 9.24
N GLU A 39 6.40 20.23 10.33
CA GLU A 39 6.99 20.62 11.61
C GLU A 39 7.89 19.53 12.19
N ALA A 40 7.54 18.24 11.99
CA ALA A 40 8.40 17.13 12.40
C ALA A 40 9.73 17.14 11.62
N TYR A 41 9.68 17.30 10.28
CA TYR A 41 10.88 17.41 9.46
C TYR A 41 11.77 18.59 9.87
N LYS A 42 11.17 19.75 10.15
CA LYS A 42 11.88 20.93 10.63
C LYS A 42 12.58 20.67 11.96
N LYS A 43 11.91 19.98 12.90
CA LYS A 43 12.46 19.65 14.22
C LYS A 43 13.66 18.70 14.19
N ILE A 44 13.74 17.85 13.17
CA ILE A 44 14.90 16.96 12.97
C ILE A 44 15.96 17.57 12.05
N GLY A 45 15.84 18.85 11.68
CA GLY A 45 16.80 19.55 10.85
C GLY A 45 16.76 19.20 9.35
N LEU A 46 15.77 18.45 8.87
CA LEU A 46 15.71 18.00 7.48
C LEU A 46 15.24 19.13 6.56
N PRO A 47 16.06 19.54 5.53
CA PRO A 47 15.69 20.60 4.60
C PRO A 47 14.47 20.22 3.73
N ARG A 48 13.67 21.22 3.31
CA ARG A 48 12.48 21.00 2.46
C ARG A 48 12.76 20.21 1.17
N GLY A 49 13.93 20.38 0.56
CA GLY A 49 14.33 19.65 -0.66
C GLY A 49 14.68 18.18 -0.43
N ARG A 50 14.70 17.72 0.82
CA ARG A 50 14.96 16.31 1.19
C ARG A 50 13.79 15.67 1.94
N ALA A 51 12.70 16.42 2.16
CA ALA A 51 11.55 16.02 2.95
C ALA A 51 10.32 15.89 2.06
N TYR A 52 9.84 14.64 1.88
CA TYR A 52 8.76 14.30 0.98
C TYR A 52 7.60 13.65 1.73
N LEU A 53 6.43 13.72 1.13
CA LEU A 53 5.21 13.13 1.65
C LEU A 53 4.40 12.58 0.47
N GLN A 54 3.92 11.34 0.58
CA GLN A 54 3.26 10.64 -0.50
C GLN A 54 2.04 9.87 -0.01
N GLU A 55 0.97 9.80 -0.80
CA GLU A 55 -0.17 8.94 -0.48
C GLU A 55 0.12 7.46 -0.81
N HIS A 56 -0.54 6.56 -0.09
CA HIS A 56 -0.45 5.12 -0.34
C HIS A 56 -0.85 4.75 -1.77
N ASP A 57 -1.85 5.43 -2.33
CA ASP A 57 -2.28 5.21 -3.73
C ASP A 57 -1.13 5.52 -4.71
N GLU A 58 -0.38 6.60 -4.46
CA GLU A 58 0.78 6.97 -5.26
C GLU A 58 1.93 5.97 -5.10
N SER A 59 2.25 5.60 -3.85
CA SER A 59 3.23 4.55 -3.57
C SER A 59 2.85 3.23 -4.24
N PHE A 60 1.58 2.87 -4.23
CA PHE A 60 1.09 1.66 -4.88
C PHE A 60 1.35 1.66 -6.39
N TYR A 61 0.94 2.71 -7.11
CA TYR A 61 1.19 2.73 -8.55
C TYR A 61 2.68 2.83 -8.89
N CYS A 62 3.48 3.58 -8.13
CA CYS A 62 4.93 3.63 -8.33
C CYS A 62 5.58 2.24 -8.16
N HIS A 63 5.22 1.53 -7.08
CA HIS A 63 5.68 0.16 -6.88
C HIS A 63 5.31 -0.77 -8.03
N VAL A 64 4.05 -0.74 -8.48
CA VAL A 64 3.56 -1.62 -9.55
C VAL A 64 4.23 -1.32 -10.89
N LEU A 65 4.39 -0.04 -11.24
CA LEU A 65 5.01 0.35 -12.51
C LEU A 65 6.51 0.01 -12.60
N ASN A 66 7.17 -0.10 -11.45
CA ASN A 66 8.56 -0.58 -11.38
C ASN A 66 8.68 -2.10 -11.54
N GLN A 67 7.57 -2.85 -11.53
CA GLN A 67 7.57 -4.28 -11.78
C GLN A 67 7.59 -4.60 -13.27
N LYS A 68 7.81 -5.90 -13.59
CA LYS A 68 7.76 -6.38 -14.98
C LYS A 68 6.39 -6.08 -15.61
N PRO A 69 6.32 -5.65 -16.88
CA PRO A 69 5.08 -5.27 -17.57
C PRO A 69 3.97 -6.34 -17.54
N GLU A 70 4.33 -7.61 -17.44
CA GLU A 70 3.36 -8.71 -17.35
C GLU A 70 2.51 -8.66 -16.09
N LEU A 71 3.04 -8.06 -15.00
CA LEU A 71 2.35 -7.94 -13.72
C LEU A 71 1.27 -6.86 -13.71
N TRP A 72 1.31 -5.93 -14.65
CA TRP A 72 0.35 -4.85 -14.80
C TRP A 72 -0.17 -4.71 -16.25
N SER A 73 -0.16 -5.83 -17.00
CA SER A 73 -0.71 -5.87 -18.36
C SER A 73 -2.24 -5.72 -18.39
N ARG A 74 -2.90 -6.04 -17.29
CA ARG A 74 -4.33 -5.83 -17.01
C ARG A 74 -4.48 -5.06 -15.71
N LYS A 75 -5.67 -5.10 -15.08
CA LYS A 75 -5.90 -4.50 -13.77
C LYS A 75 -5.00 -5.13 -12.69
N VAL A 76 -4.64 -4.34 -11.71
CA VAL A 76 -3.90 -4.78 -10.52
C VAL A 76 -4.75 -4.49 -9.29
N GLY A 77 -4.92 -5.45 -8.42
CA GLY A 77 -5.64 -5.31 -7.16
C GLY A 77 -4.67 -5.12 -5.99
N LEU A 78 -5.08 -4.32 -5.03
CA LEU A 78 -4.44 -4.17 -3.74
C LEU A 78 -5.47 -4.39 -2.64
N PHE A 79 -5.24 -5.38 -1.79
CA PHE A 79 -5.90 -5.51 -0.50
C PHE A 79 -4.95 -5.03 0.59
N PHE A 80 -5.37 -4.02 1.33
CA PHE A 80 -4.63 -3.49 2.46
C PHE A 80 -5.39 -3.85 3.74
N LEU A 81 -4.74 -4.69 4.55
CA LEU A 81 -5.24 -5.16 5.84
C LEU A 81 -4.57 -4.34 6.94
N LYS A 82 -5.39 -3.69 7.74
CA LYS A 82 -4.94 -2.93 8.91
C LYS A 82 -5.83 -3.31 10.09
N ASP A 83 -5.25 -3.85 11.14
CA ASP A 83 -5.98 -4.39 12.29
C ASP A 83 -7.04 -5.41 11.84
N THR A 84 -8.31 -5.08 12.04
CA THR A 84 -9.46 -5.87 11.61
C THR A 84 -10.15 -5.31 10.35
N GLU A 85 -9.63 -4.25 9.76
CA GLU A 85 -10.19 -3.66 8.54
C GLU A 85 -9.40 -4.10 7.31
N VAL A 86 -10.11 -4.44 6.24
CA VAL A 86 -9.52 -4.62 4.92
C VAL A 86 -10.14 -3.63 3.94
N SER A 87 -9.29 -3.01 3.14
CA SER A 87 -9.70 -2.13 2.05
C SER A 87 -9.16 -2.64 0.72
N PHE A 88 -9.90 -2.40 -0.35
CA PHE A 88 -9.50 -2.74 -1.71
C PHE A 88 -9.24 -1.48 -2.54
N SER A 89 -8.18 -1.53 -3.35
CA SER A 89 -7.90 -0.55 -4.40
C SER A 89 -7.58 -1.25 -5.72
N GLU A 90 -8.06 -0.67 -6.82
CA GLU A 90 -7.84 -1.16 -8.18
C GLU A 90 -6.96 -0.17 -8.93
N LEU A 91 -5.87 -0.66 -9.51
CA LEU A 91 -5.03 0.08 -10.42
C LEU A 91 -5.35 -0.32 -11.87
N ALA A 92 -5.70 0.66 -12.70
CA ALA A 92 -5.88 0.52 -14.13
C ALA A 92 -4.91 1.43 -14.88
N ILE A 93 -4.23 0.87 -15.90
CA ILE A 93 -3.28 1.59 -16.73
C ILE A 93 -3.81 1.65 -18.15
N SER A 94 -4.09 2.86 -18.64
CA SER A 94 -4.51 3.09 -20.02
C SER A 94 -3.31 3.52 -20.86
N ARG A 95 -3.01 2.74 -21.88
CA ARG A 95 -1.97 3.05 -22.88
C ARG A 95 -2.52 3.76 -24.11
N LYS A 96 -3.81 4.16 -24.10
CA LYS A 96 -4.46 4.87 -25.21
C LYS A 96 -3.98 6.31 -25.35
N THR A 97 -3.35 6.87 -24.32
CA THR A 97 -2.79 8.22 -24.27
C THR A 97 -1.27 8.18 -24.15
N LYS A 98 -0.61 9.27 -24.56
CA LYS A 98 0.83 9.50 -24.36
C LYS A 98 1.00 10.83 -23.62
N PRO A 99 1.48 10.82 -22.37
CA PRO A 99 1.87 9.66 -21.56
C PRO A 99 0.69 8.74 -21.19
N ALA A 100 0.97 7.51 -20.77
CA ALA A 100 -0.05 6.58 -20.30
C ALA A 100 -0.73 7.13 -19.05
N THR A 101 -2.04 6.91 -18.93
CA THR A 101 -2.81 7.34 -17.78
C THR A 101 -2.91 6.20 -16.77
N VAL A 102 -2.64 6.53 -15.52
CA VAL A 102 -2.77 5.61 -14.38
C VAL A 102 -3.95 6.08 -13.53
N THR A 103 -4.83 5.17 -13.17
CA THR A 103 -5.99 5.45 -12.32
C THR A 103 -6.03 4.45 -11.18
N VAL A 104 -6.05 4.94 -9.94
CA VAL A 104 -6.34 4.14 -8.75
C VAL A 104 -7.78 4.40 -8.34
N LYS A 105 -8.59 3.34 -8.30
CA LYS A 105 -9.97 3.40 -7.81
C LYS A 105 -10.04 2.73 -6.45
N ARG A 106 -10.52 3.45 -5.46
CA ARG A 106 -10.83 2.90 -4.14
C ARG A 106 -12.12 2.11 -4.25
N GLY A 107 -12.07 0.86 -3.85
CA GLY A 107 -13.18 -0.09 -3.84
C GLY A 107 -13.80 -0.25 -2.45
N PRO A 108 -14.47 -1.39 -2.20
CA PRO A 108 -15.11 -1.65 -0.93
C PRO A 108 -14.12 -1.78 0.22
N LYS A 109 -14.62 -1.54 1.43
CA LYS A 109 -13.96 -1.77 2.71
C LYS A 109 -14.87 -2.62 3.58
N ALA A 110 -14.29 -3.50 4.39
CA ALA A 110 -15.02 -4.27 5.38
C ALA A 110 -14.20 -4.46 6.66
N ALA A 111 -14.91 -4.57 7.78
CA ALA A 111 -14.33 -5.13 8.99
C ALA A 111 -14.33 -6.65 8.85
N LEU A 112 -13.24 -7.28 9.26
CA LEU A 112 -13.10 -8.73 9.30
C LEU A 112 -13.35 -9.22 10.73
N SER A 113 -13.99 -10.37 10.86
CA SER A 113 -14.16 -11.06 12.13
C SER A 113 -12.80 -11.39 12.76
N VAL A 114 -12.78 -11.48 14.07
CA VAL A 114 -11.57 -11.87 14.81
C VAL A 114 -11.34 -13.38 14.72
N GLU A 115 -12.43 -14.15 14.68
CA GLU A 115 -12.41 -15.62 14.58
C GLU A 115 -11.85 -16.03 13.19
N PRO A 116 -10.79 -16.85 13.11
CA PRO A 116 -10.08 -17.13 11.87
C PRO A 116 -10.95 -17.65 10.71
N MET A 117 -11.87 -18.58 10.99
CA MET A 117 -12.74 -19.15 9.95
C MET A 117 -13.74 -18.12 9.40
N GLU A 118 -14.30 -17.27 10.26
CA GLU A 118 -15.20 -16.21 9.88
C GLU A 118 -14.43 -15.09 9.16
N ARG A 119 -13.23 -14.78 9.62
CA ARG A 119 -12.31 -13.82 9.00
C ARG A 119 -12.01 -14.20 7.54
N ASP A 120 -11.69 -15.45 7.28
CA ASP A 120 -11.44 -15.94 5.92
C ASP A 120 -12.70 -15.87 5.04
N ARG A 121 -13.87 -16.19 5.61
CA ARG A 121 -15.16 -16.07 4.91
C ARG A 121 -15.49 -14.61 4.56
N ASP A 122 -15.32 -13.70 5.51
CA ASP A 122 -15.56 -12.27 5.31
C ASP A 122 -14.63 -11.72 4.23
N PHE A 123 -13.36 -12.12 4.25
CA PHE A 123 -12.40 -11.73 3.23
C PHE A 123 -12.74 -12.33 1.85
N CYS A 124 -13.17 -13.60 1.77
CA CYS A 124 -13.68 -14.19 0.54
C CYS A 124 -14.86 -13.41 -0.04
N HIS A 125 -15.80 -12.98 0.81
CA HIS A 125 -16.95 -12.18 0.39
C HIS A 125 -16.51 -10.83 -0.18
N LEU A 126 -15.68 -10.10 0.54
CA LEU A 126 -15.13 -8.82 0.07
C LEU A 126 -14.38 -8.96 -1.25
N MET A 127 -13.58 -10.02 -1.44
CA MET A 127 -12.89 -10.28 -2.70
C MET A 127 -13.88 -10.49 -3.85
N GLY A 128 -14.97 -11.23 -3.60
CA GLY A 128 -16.02 -11.45 -4.58
C GLY A 128 -16.69 -10.14 -5.01
N GLU A 129 -17.00 -9.27 -4.06
CA GLU A 129 -17.54 -7.94 -4.29
C GLU A 129 -16.56 -7.03 -5.04
N ALA A 130 -15.31 -6.95 -4.54
CA ALA A 130 -14.29 -6.05 -5.04
C ALA A 130 -13.82 -6.38 -6.45
N MET A 131 -13.60 -7.66 -6.73
CA MET A 131 -13.00 -8.10 -7.98
C MET A 131 -14.03 -8.54 -9.03
N GLY A 132 -15.21 -8.99 -8.60
CA GLY A 132 -16.28 -9.42 -9.49
C GLY A 132 -15.81 -10.39 -10.59
N LYS A 133 -16.17 -10.08 -11.84
CA LYS A 133 -15.78 -10.83 -13.04
C LYS A 133 -14.55 -10.25 -13.76
N GLU A 134 -13.93 -9.24 -13.17
CA GLU A 134 -12.80 -8.54 -13.79
C GLU A 134 -11.53 -9.40 -13.79
N ILE A 135 -10.66 -9.14 -14.77
CA ILE A 135 -9.41 -9.88 -14.95
C ILE A 135 -8.25 -9.04 -14.42
N TYR A 136 -7.56 -9.58 -13.43
CA TYR A 136 -6.37 -8.99 -12.82
C TYR A 136 -5.12 -9.75 -13.24
N SER A 137 -4.04 -9.03 -13.58
CA SER A 137 -2.72 -9.62 -13.82
C SER A 137 -2.05 -10.02 -12.52
N SER A 138 -2.19 -9.16 -11.52
CA SER A 138 -1.62 -9.38 -10.19
C SER A 138 -2.52 -8.84 -9.09
N VAL A 139 -2.34 -9.37 -7.89
CA VAL A 139 -2.99 -8.90 -6.66
C VAL A 139 -1.93 -8.79 -5.57
N PHE A 140 -1.89 -7.66 -4.93
CA PHE A 140 -1.03 -7.40 -3.78
C PHE A 140 -1.84 -7.48 -2.49
N LEU A 141 -1.29 -8.18 -1.51
CA LEU A 141 -1.81 -8.28 -0.16
C LEU A 141 -0.83 -7.58 0.77
N VAL A 142 -1.22 -6.47 1.33
CA VAL A 142 -0.39 -5.70 2.26
C VAL A 142 -1.04 -5.75 3.63
N SER A 143 -0.27 -6.12 4.63
CA SER A 143 -0.71 -6.18 6.02
C SER A 143 0.36 -5.58 6.92
N GLU A 144 -0.02 -4.89 7.98
CA GLU A 144 0.89 -4.44 9.04
C GLU A 144 1.42 -5.65 9.82
N GLU A 145 0.60 -6.68 9.99
CA GLU A 145 0.96 -7.98 10.57
C GLU A 145 0.87 -9.04 9.47
N PHE A 146 2.02 -9.49 8.98
CA PHE A 146 2.06 -10.46 7.87
C PHE A 146 1.83 -11.89 8.34
N ASP A 147 0.72 -12.16 8.99
CA ASP A 147 0.20 -13.50 9.21
C ASP A 147 -1.12 -13.68 8.44
N LEU A 148 -1.06 -14.42 7.35
CA LEU A 148 -2.21 -14.82 6.54
C LEU A 148 -2.57 -16.30 6.73
N SER A 149 -2.13 -16.93 7.81
CA SER A 149 -2.42 -18.35 8.11
C SER A 149 -3.92 -18.65 8.21
N TRP A 150 -4.72 -17.64 8.54
CA TRP A 150 -6.17 -17.72 8.58
C TRP A 150 -6.86 -17.65 7.22
N ALA A 151 -6.16 -17.24 6.14
CA ALA A 151 -6.74 -16.85 4.84
C ALA A 151 -6.67 -17.96 3.77
N ASP A 152 -6.66 -19.23 4.13
CA ASP A 152 -6.44 -20.36 3.21
C ASP A 152 -7.41 -20.40 2.04
N ASN A 153 -8.72 -20.21 2.26
CA ASN A 153 -9.72 -20.24 1.19
C ASN A 153 -9.62 -19.01 0.31
N SER A 154 -9.39 -17.84 0.92
CA SER A 154 -9.16 -16.58 0.23
C SER A 154 -7.95 -16.67 -0.69
N LEU A 155 -6.82 -17.18 -0.20
CA LEU A 155 -5.60 -17.36 -0.99
C LEU A 155 -5.79 -18.35 -2.14
N ARG A 156 -6.54 -19.44 -1.92
CA ARG A 156 -6.89 -20.38 -3.01
C ARG A 156 -7.76 -19.73 -4.08
N GLN A 157 -8.73 -18.89 -3.68
CA GLN A 157 -9.56 -18.12 -4.63
C GLN A 157 -8.76 -17.11 -5.41
N LEU A 158 -7.86 -16.37 -4.76
CA LEU A 158 -6.98 -15.40 -5.43
C LEU A 158 -6.09 -16.05 -6.47
N LYS A 159 -5.60 -17.27 -6.22
CA LYS A 159 -4.75 -18.03 -7.17
C LYS A 159 -5.48 -18.52 -8.43
N LYS A 160 -6.81 -18.47 -8.47
CA LYS A 160 -7.57 -18.85 -9.68
C LYS A 160 -7.25 -17.90 -10.83
N ASN A 161 -7.42 -18.37 -12.07
CA ASN A 161 -7.22 -17.61 -13.30
C ASN A 161 -5.78 -17.12 -13.53
N GLN A 162 -4.77 -17.85 -13.07
CA GLN A 162 -3.34 -17.57 -13.26
C GLN A 162 -2.89 -16.20 -12.74
N ARG A 163 -3.61 -15.62 -11.78
CA ARG A 163 -3.20 -14.38 -11.14
C ARG A 163 -1.92 -14.59 -10.33
N ARG A 164 -1.05 -13.62 -10.38
CA ARG A 164 0.12 -13.58 -9.51
C ARG A 164 -0.24 -12.85 -8.22
N ILE A 165 0.09 -13.45 -7.08
CA ILE A 165 -0.18 -12.91 -5.76
C ILE A 165 1.13 -12.56 -5.10
N PHE A 166 1.20 -11.36 -4.56
CA PHE A 166 2.32 -10.86 -3.81
C PHE A 166 1.85 -10.44 -2.42
N GLY A 167 2.57 -10.84 -1.41
CA GLY A 167 2.29 -10.45 -0.03
C GLY A 167 3.48 -9.72 0.57
N GLY A 168 3.23 -8.76 1.45
CA GLY A 168 4.28 -8.03 2.15
C GLY A 168 3.74 -6.95 3.08
N THR A 169 4.64 -6.38 3.89
CA THR A 169 4.31 -5.31 4.85
C THR A 169 4.76 -3.93 4.37
N ASN A 170 5.72 -3.86 3.45
CA ASN A 170 6.46 -2.64 3.12
C ASN A 170 6.24 -2.14 1.68
N LEU A 171 5.16 -2.55 1.01
CA LEU A 171 4.87 -2.15 -0.37
C LEU A 171 4.88 -0.63 -0.56
N PHE A 172 4.27 0.11 0.38
CA PHE A 172 4.21 1.57 0.28
C PHE A 172 5.58 2.23 0.45
N ALA A 173 6.45 1.67 1.30
CA ALA A 173 7.83 2.12 1.41
C ALA A 173 8.66 1.80 0.17
N GLN A 174 8.40 0.67 -0.48
CA GLN A 174 9.07 0.30 -1.75
C GLN A 174 8.63 1.15 -2.94
N GLY A 175 7.44 1.73 -2.88
CA GLY A 175 6.91 2.62 -3.91
C GLY A 175 7.18 4.11 -3.66
N ALA A 176 7.79 4.42 -2.52
CA ALA A 176 8.16 5.79 -2.13
C ALA A 176 9.51 6.27 -2.78
#